data_15582a52100f593429c2b19e89bd7a97
#
_entry.id   15582a52100f593429c2b19e89bd7a97
#
_cell.length_a   1.000
_cell.length_b   1.000
_cell.length_c   1.000
_cell.angle_alpha   90.00
_cell.angle_beta   90.00
_cell.angle_gamma   90.00
#
_symmetry.space_group_name_H-M   'P 1'
#
loop_
_entity.id
_entity.type
_entity.pdbx_description
1 polymer ?
#
loop_
_entity_poly.entity_id
_entity_poly.type
_entity_poly.pdbx_seq_one_letter_code
_entity_poly.pdbx_strand_id
1 'polypeptide(L)'
;MISRIRGTLLRREPGLAEVLTPGGVAYELEIPLSVFERLPREGSDVELRTHQVVREDAVVLFGFLEERERALFARLLTASGVGPRLALSMLSTLTPD
;
A
#
# COMPACT_ATOMS: atom_id res chain seq x y z
N MET A 1 1.31 -1.98 15.50
CA MET A 1 0.64 -1.62 14.24
C MET A 1 1.60 -0.87 13.33
N ILE A 2 1.68 -1.26 12.06
CA ILE A 2 2.60 -0.62 11.12
C ILE A 2 1.81 0.43 10.34
N SER A 3 2.15 1.70 10.56
CA SER A 3 1.41 2.81 9.97
C SER A 3 2.16 3.49 8.83
N ARG A 4 3.47 3.26 8.73
CA ARG A 4 4.30 3.94 7.74
C ARG A 4 5.58 3.15 7.55
N ILE A 5 6.04 3.05 6.31
CA ILE A 5 7.30 2.39 5.99
C ILE A 5 8.11 3.30 5.10
N ARG A 6 9.39 3.46 5.44
CA ARG A 6 10.33 4.26 4.66
C ARG A 6 11.58 3.45 4.38
N GLY A 7 12.05 3.50 3.15
CA GLY A 7 13.25 2.80 2.76
C GLY A 7 13.50 2.86 1.27
N THR A 8 14.23 1.88 0.78
CA THR A 8 14.59 1.77 -0.63
C THR A 8 13.58 0.90 -1.34
N LEU A 9 13.04 1.40 -2.44
CA LEU A 9 12.11 0.64 -3.26
C LEU A 9 12.89 -0.44 -4.02
N LEU A 10 12.74 -1.68 -3.61
CA LEU A 10 13.46 -2.79 -4.23
C LEU A 10 12.76 -3.29 -5.47
N ARG A 11 11.42 -3.29 -5.46
CA ARG A 11 10.64 -3.87 -6.56
C ARG A 11 9.31 -3.14 -6.66
N ARG A 12 8.89 -2.89 -7.89
CA ARG A 12 7.59 -2.32 -8.15
C ARG A 12 6.94 -3.08 -9.29
N GLU A 13 5.69 -3.47 -9.08
CA GLU A 13 4.86 -4.16 -10.08
C GLU A 13 3.45 -3.64 -9.92
N PRO A 14 2.60 -3.81 -10.95
CA PRO A 14 1.19 -3.49 -10.75
C PRO A 14 0.65 -4.32 -9.58
N GLY A 15 0.23 -3.62 -8.53
CA GLY A 15 -0.35 -4.28 -7.36
C GLY A 15 0.61 -4.59 -6.23
N LEU A 16 1.92 -4.42 -6.42
CA LEU A 16 2.89 -4.81 -5.40
C LEU A 16 4.09 -3.87 -5.34
N ALA A 17 4.52 -3.55 -4.13
CA ALA A 17 5.78 -2.85 -3.92
C ALA A 17 6.55 -3.57 -2.82
N GLU A 18 7.88 -3.59 -2.94
CA GLU A 18 8.73 -4.14 -1.91
C GLU A 18 9.72 -3.07 -1.46
N VAL A 19 9.75 -2.81 -0.16
CA VAL A 19 10.55 -1.71 0.41
C VAL A 19 11.51 -2.27 1.44
N LEU A 20 12.79 -1.97 1.28
CA LEU A 20 13.84 -2.38 2.22
C LEU A 20 14.09 -1.23 3.20
N THR A 21 13.80 -1.48 4.47
CA THR A 21 14.05 -0.47 5.50
C THR A 21 15.51 -0.42 5.88
N PRO A 22 15.97 0.70 6.47
CA PRO A 22 17.40 0.82 6.86
C PRO A 22 17.88 -0.28 7.80
N GLY A 23 16.97 -0.87 8.58
CA GLY A 23 17.36 -1.96 9.48
C GLY A 23 17.53 -3.31 8.82
N GLY A 24 17.29 -3.40 7.51
CA GLY A 24 17.52 -4.64 6.78
C GLY A 24 16.28 -5.51 6.60
N VAL A 25 15.12 -5.03 6.99
CA VAL A 25 13.87 -5.78 6.79
C VAL A 25 13.19 -5.27 5.54
N ALA A 26 12.82 -6.19 4.64
CA ALA A 26 12.08 -5.84 3.44
C ALA A 26 10.62 -6.22 3.63
N TYR A 27 9.72 -5.28 3.31
CA TYR A 27 8.29 -5.48 3.42
C TYR A 27 7.66 -5.49 2.04
N GLU A 28 6.75 -6.44 1.83
CA GLU A 28 5.90 -6.44 0.63
C GLU A 28 4.59 -5.78 0.97
N LEU A 29 4.16 -4.88 0.09
CA LEU A 29 2.91 -4.14 0.29
C LEU A 29 2.06 -4.29 -0.96
N GLU A 30 0.77 -4.59 -0.77
CA GLU A 30 -0.17 -4.53 -1.87
C GLU A 30 -0.56 -3.06 -2.06
N ILE A 31 -0.63 -2.64 -3.30
CA ILE A 31 -0.86 -1.24 -3.62
C ILE A 31 -1.92 -1.13 -4.72
N PRO A 32 -2.69 -0.03 -4.73
CA PRO A 32 -3.58 0.21 -5.86
C PRO A 32 -2.79 0.59 -7.10
N LEU A 33 -3.38 0.38 -8.26
CA LEU A 33 -2.73 0.70 -9.53
C LEU A 33 -2.37 2.18 -9.60
N SER A 34 -3.20 3.05 -9.04
CA SER A 34 -2.93 4.49 -9.03
C SER A 34 -1.64 4.82 -8.26
N VAL A 35 -1.34 4.05 -7.22
CA VAL A 35 -0.08 4.22 -6.49
C VAL A 35 1.08 3.71 -7.33
N PHE A 36 0.92 2.52 -7.93
CA PHE A 36 1.97 1.97 -8.78
C PHE A 36 2.41 2.96 -9.86
N GLU A 37 1.45 3.63 -10.47
CA GLU A 37 1.75 4.56 -11.57
C GLU A 37 2.55 5.77 -11.12
N ARG A 38 2.52 6.11 -9.84
CA ARG A 38 3.22 7.27 -9.29
C ARG A 38 4.47 6.91 -8.49
N LEU A 39 4.77 5.62 -8.34
CA LEU A 39 5.97 5.22 -7.60
C LEU A 39 7.22 5.64 -8.38
N PRO A 40 8.30 6.01 -7.65
CA PRO A 40 9.58 6.25 -8.31
C PRO A 40 10.15 4.95 -8.84
N ARG A 41 11.25 5.04 -9.55
CA ARG A 41 11.90 3.84 -10.08
C ARG A 41 12.56 3.05 -8.94
N GLU A 42 12.80 1.78 -9.21
CA GLU A 42 13.49 0.92 -8.26
C GLU A 42 14.85 1.49 -7.90
N GLY A 43 15.23 1.34 -6.64
CA GLY A 43 16.44 1.90 -6.09
C GLY A 43 16.25 3.26 -5.44
N SER A 44 15.09 3.89 -5.62
CA SER A 44 14.82 5.20 -5.02
C SER A 44 14.34 5.07 -3.58
N ASP A 45 14.54 6.13 -2.81
CA ASP A 45 13.91 6.25 -1.50
C ASP A 45 12.41 6.44 -1.68
N VAL A 46 11.65 5.80 -0.79
CA VAL A 46 10.21 5.92 -0.81
C VAL A 46 9.68 5.85 0.60
N GLU A 47 8.59 6.55 0.84
CA GLU A 47 7.84 6.44 2.09
C GLU A 47 6.40 6.15 1.75
N LEU A 48 5.86 5.06 2.33
CA LEU A 48 4.48 4.67 2.08
C LEU A 48 3.70 4.70 3.37
N ARG A 49 2.48 5.21 3.30
CA ARG A 49 1.51 5.07 4.37
C ARG A 49 0.94 3.68 4.28
N THR A 50 0.74 3.02 5.42
CA THR A 50 0.34 1.62 5.40
C THR A 50 -0.93 1.38 6.19
N HIS A 51 -1.64 0.35 5.77
CA HIS A 51 -2.79 -0.19 6.49
C HIS A 51 -2.52 -1.68 6.68
N GLN A 52 -2.50 -2.13 7.91
CA GLN A 52 -2.18 -3.51 8.24
C GLN A 52 -3.46 -4.29 8.51
N VAL A 53 -3.61 -5.43 7.83
CA VAL A 53 -4.72 -6.33 8.07
C VAL A 53 -4.15 -7.62 8.64
N VAL A 54 -4.60 -7.98 9.85
CA VAL A 54 -4.17 -9.21 10.51
C VAL A 54 -5.28 -10.23 10.36
N ARG A 55 -4.92 -11.37 9.80
CA ARG A 55 -5.83 -12.50 9.67
C ARG A 55 -5.29 -13.66 10.49
N GLU A 56 -6.09 -14.71 10.59
CA GLU A 56 -5.73 -15.88 11.36
C GLU A 56 -4.42 -16.50 10.87
N ASP A 57 -4.22 -16.50 9.57
CA ASP A 57 -3.10 -17.19 8.94
C ASP A 57 -2.14 -16.27 8.20
N ALA A 58 -2.32 -14.95 8.29
CA ALA A 58 -1.48 -14.04 7.53
C ALA A 58 -1.58 -12.62 8.06
N VAL A 59 -0.53 -11.85 7.82
CA VAL A 59 -0.52 -10.41 8.03
C VAL A 59 -0.25 -9.77 6.67
N VAL A 60 -1.12 -8.87 6.25
CA VAL A 60 -1.00 -8.24 4.93
C VAL A 60 -0.87 -6.74 5.13
N LEU A 61 0.10 -6.15 4.43
CA LEU A 61 0.29 -4.70 4.43
C LEU A 61 -0.19 -4.13 3.11
N PHE A 62 -0.94 -3.03 3.20
CA PHE A 62 -1.37 -2.27 2.04
C PHE A 62 -0.67 -0.92 2.07
N GLY A 63 -0.19 -0.44 0.92
CA GLY A 63 0.63 0.76 0.86
C GLY A 63 0.06 1.84 -0.04
N PHE A 64 0.25 3.08 0.40
CA PHE A 64 -0.29 4.25 -0.28
C PHE A 64 0.74 5.37 -0.21
N LEU A 65 0.72 6.27 -1.18
CA LEU A 65 1.64 7.40 -1.18
C LEU A 65 1.16 8.55 -0.29
N GLU A 66 -0.16 8.69 -0.14
CA GLU A 66 -0.72 9.80 0.61
C GLU A 66 -1.65 9.32 1.70
N GLU A 67 -1.70 10.08 2.77
CA GLU A 67 -2.55 9.73 3.90
C GLU A 67 -4.03 9.66 3.51
N ARG A 68 -4.48 10.55 2.62
CA ARG A 68 -5.88 10.54 2.22
C ARG A 68 -6.26 9.24 1.51
N GLU A 69 -5.32 8.65 0.77
CA GLU A 69 -5.56 7.37 0.12
C GLU A 69 -5.70 6.26 1.15
N ARG A 70 -4.81 6.27 2.14
CA ARG A 70 -4.87 5.28 3.21
C ARG A 70 -6.18 5.41 4.00
N ALA A 71 -6.57 6.64 4.31
CA ALA A 71 -7.81 6.88 5.06
C ALA A 71 -9.03 6.43 4.27
N LEU A 72 -9.05 6.68 2.96
CA LEU A 72 -10.17 6.26 2.13
C LEU A 72 -10.23 4.74 2.06
N PHE A 73 -9.07 4.07 1.90
CA PHE A 73 -9.03 2.62 1.90
C PHE A 73 -9.63 2.05 3.19
N ALA A 74 -9.22 2.59 4.33
CA ALA A 74 -9.73 2.13 5.62
C ALA A 74 -11.25 2.31 5.70
N ARG A 75 -11.76 3.43 5.19
CA ARG A 75 -13.20 3.66 5.19
C ARG A 75 -13.94 2.70 4.27
N LEU A 76 -13.38 2.43 3.10
CA LEU A 76 -14.02 1.48 2.17
C LEU A 76 -14.13 0.11 2.79
N LEU A 77 -13.16 -0.30 3.58
CA LEU A 77 -13.19 -1.61 4.24
C LEU A 77 -14.31 -1.73 5.27
N THR A 78 -14.85 -0.61 5.75
CA THR A 78 -15.96 -0.65 6.69
C THR A 78 -17.30 -0.87 5.98
N ALA A 79 -17.35 -0.74 4.67
CA ALA A 79 -18.57 -0.92 3.92
C ALA A 79 -18.89 -2.41 3.78
N SER A 80 -20.16 -2.74 3.89
CA SER A 80 -20.61 -4.13 3.74
C SER A 80 -20.28 -4.64 2.34
N GLY A 81 -19.66 -5.81 2.28
CA GLY A 81 -19.33 -6.43 1.00
C GLY A 81 -18.08 -5.91 0.31
N VAL A 82 -17.32 -5.04 0.96
CA VAL A 82 -16.10 -4.50 0.36
C VAL A 82 -14.89 -5.10 1.08
N GLY A 83 -14.18 -5.98 0.37
CA GLY A 83 -12.91 -6.51 0.86
C GLY A 83 -11.73 -5.70 0.33
N PRO A 84 -10.50 -6.08 0.74
CA PRO A 84 -9.31 -5.30 0.36
C PRO A 84 -9.10 -5.19 -1.15
N ARG A 85 -9.31 -6.26 -1.91
CA ARG A 85 -9.08 -6.20 -3.35
C ARG A 85 -10.04 -5.24 -4.03
N LEU A 86 -11.31 -5.28 -3.64
CA LEU A 86 -12.29 -4.36 -4.21
C LEU A 86 -11.95 -2.94 -3.80
N ALA A 87 -11.53 -2.73 -2.54
CA ALA A 87 -11.17 -1.40 -2.08
C ALA A 87 -9.98 -0.83 -2.88
N LEU A 88 -8.98 -1.67 -3.18
CA LEU A 88 -7.85 -1.22 -4.00
C LEU A 88 -8.31 -0.83 -5.41
N SER A 89 -9.20 -1.62 -5.99
CA SER A 89 -9.74 -1.31 -7.32
C SER A 89 -10.52 -0.01 -7.31
N MET A 90 -11.32 0.19 -6.27
CA MET A 90 -12.10 1.42 -6.15
C MET A 90 -11.20 2.64 -6.05
N LEU A 91 -10.11 2.52 -5.27
CA LEU A 91 -9.16 3.62 -5.14
C LEU A 91 -8.54 3.98 -6.49
N SER A 92 -8.26 2.98 -7.31
CA SER A 92 -7.62 3.22 -8.60
C SER A 92 -8.51 4.02 -9.54
N THR A 93 -9.82 3.98 -9.34
CA THR A 93 -10.74 4.74 -10.17
C THR A 93 -11.21 6.04 -9.52
N LEU A 94 -11.17 6.12 -8.19
CA LEU A 94 -11.70 7.26 -7.46
C LEU A 94 -10.64 8.31 -7.13
N THR A 95 -9.36 7.91 -7.09
CA THR A 95 -8.29 8.80 -6.67
C THR A 95 -8.03 9.83 -7.75
N PRO A 96 -8.22 11.10 -7.47
CA PRO A 96 -7.83 12.14 -8.43
C PRO A 96 -6.32 12.25 -8.46
N ASP A 97 -5.83 12.79 -9.52
CA ASP A 97 -4.41 13.07 -9.66
C ASP A 97 -3.90 14.11 -8.69
#